data_37b216ad4c88b4b5a2db264dc5aecae3
#
_entry.id   37b216ad4c88b4b5a2db264dc5aecae3
#
_cell.length_a   1.000
_cell.length_b   1.000
_cell.length_c   1.000
_cell.angle_alpha   90.00
_cell.angle_beta   90.00
_cell.angle_gamma   90.00
#
_symmetry.space_group_name_H-M   'P 1'
#
loop_
_entity.id
_entity.type
_entity.pdbx_description
1 polymer ?
#
loop_
_entity_poly.entity_id
_entity_poly.type
_entity_poly.pdbx_seq_one_letter_code
_entity_poly.pdbx_strand_id
1 'polypeptide(L)'
;SRKIRKDAVVLAEGVATASPEFFDGKSREEVMAYFDDVFEFCKSEFGEQNLVHFTVHMDETTPHAHFGFTPIKDGTLSWKNYFDGRDALRGFQNRYWERVGKQWGLERGETGSGRTHKTTQEMKREAQREIKELDKRKECLRQEVEEMEAATPSLSEGVRTLWKARNDGSREDTLGSDLE
;
A
#
# COMPACT_ATOMS: atom_id res chain seq x y z
N SER A 1 -46.57 15.87 -5.10
CA SER A 1 -45.21 15.30 -5.13
C SER A 1 -44.38 16.01 -6.20
N ARG A 2 -43.18 16.49 -5.88
CA ARG A 2 -42.29 17.07 -6.87
C ARG A 2 -41.80 15.98 -7.81
N LYS A 3 -41.87 16.21 -9.10
CA LYS A 3 -41.32 15.30 -10.11
C LYS A 3 -39.80 15.25 -9.99
N ILE A 4 -39.23 14.03 -9.87
CA ILE A 4 -37.78 13.82 -9.87
C ILE A 4 -37.24 14.26 -11.22
N ARG A 5 -36.13 15.03 -11.21
CA ARG A 5 -35.44 15.45 -12.44
C ARG A 5 -34.84 14.23 -13.15
N LYS A 6 -34.80 14.28 -14.47
CA LYS A 6 -34.30 13.16 -15.31
C LYS A 6 -32.83 12.89 -15.07
N ASP A 7 -32.07 13.87 -14.62
CA ASP A 7 -30.63 13.84 -14.33
C ASP A 7 -30.30 13.77 -12.81
N ALA A 8 -31.31 13.44 -11.99
CA ALA A 8 -31.10 13.34 -10.54
C ALA A 8 -30.24 12.12 -10.20
N VAL A 9 -29.27 12.31 -9.30
CA VAL A 9 -28.55 11.20 -8.68
C VAL A 9 -29.52 10.51 -7.71
N VAL A 10 -29.96 9.31 -8.06
CA VAL A 10 -30.88 8.51 -7.24
C VAL A 10 -30.15 7.51 -6.35
N LEU A 11 -28.95 7.08 -6.74
CA LEU A 11 -28.05 6.23 -5.98
C LEU A 11 -26.64 6.82 -6.08
N ALA A 12 -25.98 6.93 -4.95
CA ALA A 12 -24.58 7.28 -4.85
C ALA A 12 -23.83 6.10 -4.27
N GLU A 13 -22.67 5.79 -4.83
CA GLU A 13 -21.82 4.68 -4.38
C GLU A 13 -20.48 5.20 -3.90
N GLY A 14 -19.93 4.53 -2.91
CA GLY A 14 -18.60 4.76 -2.38
C GLY A 14 -17.87 3.49 -2.06
N VAL A 15 -16.56 3.60 -1.95
CA VAL A 15 -15.68 2.52 -1.52
C VAL A 15 -14.93 2.99 -0.29
N ALA A 16 -14.93 2.17 0.76
CA ALA A 16 -14.14 2.36 1.96
C ALA A 16 -13.08 1.27 2.06
N THR A 17 -11.84 1.68 2.26
CA THR A 17 -10.69 0.79 2.44
C THR A 17 -9.58 1.50 3.20
N ALA A 18 -8.51 0.80 3.49
CA ALA A 18 -7.24 1.33 3.99
C ALA A 18 -6.09 0.81 3.13
N SER A 19 -4.85 1.22 3.43
CA SER A 19 -3.68 0.69 2.72
C SER A 19 -3.52 -0.82 3.00
N PRO A 20 -2.90 -1.60 2.09
CA PRO A 20 -2.65 -3.03 2.30
C PRO A 20 -1.94 -3.30 3.63
N GLU A 21 -0.96 -2.48 3.99
CA GLU A 21 -0.15 -2.61 5.20
C GLU A 21 -1.00 -2.50 6.48
N PHE A 22 -2.12 -1.78 6.44
CA PHE A 22 -3.05 -1.70 7.56
C PHE A 22 -3.69 -3.05 7.86
N PHE A 23 -3.95 -3.84 6.84
CA PHE A 23 -4.59 -5.15 6.97
C PHE A 23 -3.60 -6.29 7.24
N ASP A 24 -2.30 -6.07 7.01
CA ASP A 24 -1.27 -7.07 7.23
C ASP A 24 -1.24 -7.56 8.68
N GLY A 25 -1.32 -8.88 8.85
CA GLY A 25 -1.29 -9.52 10.17
C GLY A 25 -2.59 -9.41 10.99
N LYS A 26 -3.64 -8.75 10.49
CA LYS A 26 -4.94 -8.70 11.16
C LYS A 26 -5.74 -9.98 10.93
N SER A 27 -6.43 -10.42 11.96
CA SER A 27 -7.41 -11.50 11.84
C SER A 27 -8.64 -11.07 11.04
N ARG A 28 -9.39 -12.03 10.55
CA ARG A 28 -10.67 -11.76 9.86
C ARG A 28 -11.64 -10.97 10.73
N GLU A 29 -11.67 -11.28 12.02
CA GLU A 29 -12.53 -10.63 13.01
C GLU A 29 -12.15 -9.15 13.20
N GLU A 30 -10.85 -8.84 13.26
CA GLU A 30 -10.36 -7.46 13.36
C GLU A 30 -10.67 -6.65 12.10
N VAL A 31 -10.53 -7.26 10.91
CA VAL A 31 -10.91 -6.62 9.66
C VAL A 31 -12.41 -6.35 9.60
N MET A 32 -13.24 -7.30 10.03
CA MET A 32 -14.69 -7.10 10.08
C MET A 32 -15.08 -6.02 11.08
N ALA A 33 -14.45 -5.96 12.26
CA ALA A 33 -14.69 -4.91 13.24
C ALA A 33 -14.38 -3.51 12.69
N TYR A 34 -13.32 -3.37 11.88
CA TYR A 34 -13.05 -2.12 11.17
C TYR A 34 -14.21 -1.75 10.23
N PHE A 35 -14.72 -2.70 9.43
CA PHE A 35 -15.82 -2.42 8.52
C PHE A 35 -17.17 -2.22 9.23
N ASP A 36 -17.37 -2.78 10.41
CA ASP A 36 -18.53 -2.48 11.26
C ASP A 36 -18.52 -1.02 11.71
N ASP A 37 -17.37 -0.47 12.10
CA ASP A 37 -17.21 0.94 12.42
C ASP A 37 -17.44 1.85 11.18
N VAL A 38 -16.98 1.42 10.01
CA VAL A 38 -17.27 2.10 8.72
C VAL A 38 -18.77 2.10 8.44
N PHE A 39 -19.45 0.99 8.67
CA PHE A 39 -20.90 0.88 8.47
C PHE A 39 -21.67 1.81 9.40
N GLU A 40 -21.33 1.84 10.69
CA GLU A 40 -21.95 2.75 11.67
C GLU A 40 -21.69 4.23 11.32
N PHE A 41 -20.50 4.54 10.79
CA PHE A 41 -20.21 5.86 10.25
C PHE A 41 -21.15 6.19 9.08
N CYS A 42 -21.32 5.29 8.10
CA CYS A 42 -22.21 5.48 6.96
C CYS A 42 -23.67 5.70 7.41
N LYS A 43 -24.14 4.91 8.39
CA LYS A 43 -25.48 5.10 8.98
C LYS A 43 -25.67 6.49 9.57
N SER A 44 -24.66 6.98 10.28
CA SER A 44 -24.72 8.29 10.92
C SER A 44 -24.64 9.46 9.93
N GLU A 45 -23.89 9.29 8.81
CA GLU A 45 -23.72 10.35 7.80
C GLU A 45 -24.90 10.42 6.83
N PHE A 46 -25.41 9.28 6.39
CA PHE A 46 -26.43 9.20 5.34
C PHE A 46 -27.84 8.88 5.86
N GLY A 47 -27.93 8.37 7.06
CA GLY A 47 -29.17 7.84 7.64
C GLY A 47 -29.39 6.37 7.21
N GLU A 48 -29.71 5.52 8.18
CA GLU A 48 -29.90 4.08 7.95
C GLU A 48 -30.95 3.79 6.87
N GLN A 49 -32.03 4.56 6.86
CA GLN A 49 -33.13 4.45 5.88
C GLN A 49 -32.72 4.80 4.44
N ASN A 50 -31.59 5.48 4.25
CA ASN A 50 -31.07 5.84 2.93
C ASN A 50 -30.01 4.88 2.42
N LEU A 51 -29.44 4.01 3.30
CA LEU A 51 -28.48 3.02 2.88
C LEU A 51 -29.17 1.89 2.09
N VAL A 52 -28.66 1.62 0.92
CA VAL A 52 -29.21 0.60 0.00
C VAL A 52 -28.45 -0.72 0.15
N HIS A 53 -27.13 -0.65 0.25
CA HIS A 53 -26.26 -1.79 0.48
C HIS A 53 -24.98 -1.39 1.19
N PHE A 54 -24.36 -2.36 1.85
CA PHE A 54 -23.00 -2.33 2.38
C PHE A 54 -22.43 -3.73 2.27
N THR A 55 -21.41 -3.92 1.44
CA THR A 55 -20.83 -5.22 1.13
C THR A 55 -19.34 -5.19 1.30
N VAL A 56 -18.81 -6.09 2.15
CA VAL A 56 -17.37 -6.23 2.39
C VAL A 56 -16.80 -7.32 1.50
N HIS A 57 -15.78 -6.98 0.72
CA HIS A 57 -15.01 -7.89 -0.12
C HIS A 57 -13.70 -8.23 0.60
N MET A 58 -13.49 -9.52 0.86
CA MET A 58 -12.34 -10.08 1.58
C MET A 58 -11.49 -10.99 0.69
N ASP A 59 -11.93 -11.24 -0.53
CA ASP A 59 -11.37 -12.17 -1.50
C ASP A 59 -10.48 -11.50 -2.55
N GLU A 60 -10.38 -10.19 -2.51
CA GLU A 60 -9.50 -9.41 -3.37
C GLU A 60 -8.18 -9.06 -2.66
N THR A 61 -7.24 -8.44 -3.40
CA THR A 61 -5.88 -8.10 -2.92
C THR A 61 -5.90 -7.27 -1.63
N THR A 62 -6.86 -6.36 -1.48
CA THR A 62 -7.02 -5.51 -0.30
C THR A 62 -8.48 -5.53 0.14
N PRO A 63 -8.78 -5.83 1.40
CA PRO A 63 -10.14 -5.76 1.92
C PRO A 63 -10.76 -4.38 1.71
N HIS A 64 -12.00 -4.35 1.23
CA HIS A 64 -12.72 -3.10 1.00
C HIS A 64 -14.23 -3.30 1.12
N ALA A 65 -14.93 -2.23 1.42
CA ALA A 65 -16.38 -2.23 1.47
C ALA A 65 -16.96 -1.31 0.38
N HIS A 66 -17.91 -1.83 -0.39
CA HIS A 66 -18.78 -1.04 -1.25
C HIS A 66 -20.04 -0.67 -0.47
N PHE A 67 -20.41 0.59 -0.54
CA PHE A 67 -21.68 1.05 0.03
C PHE A 67 -22.44 1.94 -0.95
N GLY A 68 -23.75 1.84 -0.91
CA GLY A 68 -24.62 2.67 -1.71
C GLY A 68 -25.69 3.33 -0.86
N PHE A 69 -26.04 4.59 -1.18
CA PHE A 69 -27.11 5.29 -0.50
C PHE A 69 -27.91 6.19 -1.45
N THR A 70 -29.17 6.38 -1.13
CA THR A 70 -30.03 7.34 -1.83
C THR A 70 -29.88 8.70 -1.15
N PRO A 71 -29.48 9.78 -1.87
CA PRO A 71 -29.19 11.08 -1.25
C PRO A 71 -30.46 11.88 -0.91
N ILE A 72 -31.26 11.34 0.01
CA ILE A 72 -32.46 11.99 0.53
C ILE A 72 -32.14 12.64 1.88
N LYS A 73 -32.41 13.92 2.00
CA LYS A 73 -32.32 14.68 3.25
C LYS A 73 -33.51 15.62 3.33
N ASP A 74 -34.18 15.61 4.48
CA ASP A 74 -35.39 16.44 4.72
C ASP A 74 -36.44 16.29 3.62
N GLY A 75 -36.68 15.06 3.16
CA GLY A 75 -37.64 14.73 2.10
C GLY A 75 -37.24 15.19 0.69
N THR A 76 -36.03 15.68 0.51
CA THR A 76 -35.52 16.17 -0.78
C THR A 76 -34.41 15.28 -1.32
N LEU A 77 -34.59 14.72 -2.53
CA LEU A 77 -33.58 13.96 -3.25
C LEU A 77 -32.59 14.93 -3.92
N SER A 78 -31.38 15.02 -3.39
CA SER A 78 -30.32 15.84 -3.97
C SER A 78 -28.94 15.45 -3.45
N TRP A 79 -28.04 15.14 -4.38
CA TRP A 79 -26.60 14.95 -4.08
C TRP A 79 -25.99 16.11 -3.30
N LYS A 80 -26.37 17.34 -3.63
CA LYS A 80 -25.87 18.56 -2.98
C LYS A 80 -26.19 18.65 -1.49
N ASN A 81 -27.18 17.92 -1.00
CA ASN A 81 -27.49 17.87 0.43
C ASN A 81 -26.36 17.27 1.26
N TYR A 82 -25.50 16.45 0.63
CA TYR A 82 -24.38 15.77 1.26
C TYR A 82 -23.03 16.31 0.76
N PHE A 83 -22.90 16.56 -0.54
CA PHE A 83 -21.64 16.90 -1.18
C PHE A 83 -21.80 18.10 -2.13
N ASP A 84 -21.92 19.29 -1.55
CA ASP A 84 -21.93 20.53 -2.32
C ASP A 84 -20.51 21.09 -2.42
N GLY A 85 -19.80 20.65 -3.46
CA GLY A 85 -18.44 21.10 -3.76
C GLY A 85 -17.34 20.36 -2.99
N ARG A 86 -16.12 20.85 -3.19
CA ARG A 86 -14.90 20.21 -2.66
C ARG A 86 -14.80 20.25 -1.14
N ASP A 87 -15.27 21.32 -0.52
CA ASP A 87 -15.17 21.49 0.93
C ASP A 87 -16.11 20.55 1.68
N ALA A 88 -17.28 20.23 1.13
CA ALA A 88 -18.18 19.23 1.67
C ALA A 88 -17.55 17.83 1.62
N LEU A 89 -16.85 17.48 0.51
CA LEU A 89 -16.11 16.23 0.39
C LEU A 89 -14.94 16.16 1.38
N ARG A 90 -14.18 17.25 1.54
CA ARG A 90 -13.12 17.32 2.56
C ARG A 90 -13.67 17.15 3.97
N GLY A 91 -14.79 17.83 4.25
CA GLY A 91 -15.48 17.71 5.53
C GLY A 91 -15.91 16.28 5.82
N PHE A 92 -16.46 15.58 4.82
CA PHE A 92 -16.80 14.15 4.93
C PHE A 92 -15.57 13.29 5.24
N GLN A 93 -14.48 13.47 4.52
CA GLN A 93 -13.23 12.74 4.78
C GLN A 93 -12.65 13.04 6.16
N ASN A 94 -12.75 14.29 6.64
CA ASN A 94 -12.30 14.65 7.99
C ASN A 94 -13.13 13.93 9.05
N ARG A 95 -14.47 13.94 8.92
CA ARG A 95 -15.36 13.23 9.86
C ARG A 95 -15.13 11.72 9.83
N TYR A 96 -14.87 11.13 8.64
CA TYR A 96 -14.49 9.72 8.52
C TYR A 96 -13.23 9.43 9.31
N TRP A 97 -12.18 10.24 9.12
CA TRP A 97 -10.93 10.06 9.83
C TRP A 97 -11.09 10.22 11.35
N GLU A 98 -11.83 11.23 11.80
CA GLU A 98 -12.06 11.47 13.22
C GLU A 98 -12.83 10.33 13.89
N ARG A 99 -13.80 9.75 13.22
CA ARG A 99 -14.72 8.76 13.79
C ARG A 99 -14.27 7.31 13.58
N VAL A 100 -13.59 7.04 12.49
CA VAL A 100 -13.11 5.69 12.13
C VAL A 100 -11.58 5.67 12.08
N GLY A 101 -10.97 6.45 11.21
CA GLY A 101 -9.55 6.36 10.92
C GLY A 101 -8.67 6.51 12.17
N LYS A 102 -8.97 7.49 13.02
CA LYS A 102 -8.17 7.81 14.21
C LYS A 102 -8.11 6.66 15.22
N GLN A 103 -9.23 5.99 15.50
CA GLN A 103 -9.28 4.86 16.44
C GLN A 103 -8.54 3.62 15.92
N TRP A 104 -8.46 3.49 14.60
CA TRP A 104 -7.75 2.41 13.92
C TRP A 104 -6.29 2.76 13.58
N GLY A 105 -5.78 3.92 14.00
CA GLY A 105 -4.41 4.36 13.77
C GLY A 105 -4.12 4.73 12.31
N LEU A 106 -5.14 4.99 11.51
CA LEU A 106 -4.96 5.43 10.12
C LEU A 106 -4.55 6.90 10.09
N GLU A 107 -3.62 7.23 9.21
CA GLU A 107 -3.26 8.61 8.93
C GLU A 107 -4.33 9.32 8.10
N ARG A 108 -4.55 10.60 8.40
CA ARG A 108 -5.37 11.44 7.55
C ARG A 108 -4.57 11.79 6.29
N GLY A 109 -5.04 11.37 5.14
CA GLY A 109 -4.40 11.69 3.86
C GLY A 109 -4.18 13.20 3.67
N GLU A 110 -3.11 13.58 2.97
CA GLU A 110 -2.72 14.96 2.73
C GLU A 110 -3.82 15.77 2.02
N THR A 111 -4.17 16.90 2.61
CA THR A 111 -5.10 17.84 2.00
C THR A 111 -4.42 18.57 0.86
N GLY A 112 -4.94 18.45 -0.36
CA GLY A 112 -4.41 19.16 -1.52
C GLY A 112 -3.18 18.48 -2.13
N SER A 113 -3.00 17.17 -1.93
CA SER A 113 -1.98 16.44 -2.68
C SER A 113 -2.16 16.72 -4.17
N GLY A 114 -1.12 17.22 -4.83
CA GLY A 114 -1.11 17.51 -6.28
C GLY A 114 -1.18 16.25 -7.16
N ARG A 115 -1.61 15.13 -6.60
CA ARG A 115 -1.81 13.87 -7.32
C ARG A 115 -2.96 14.04 -8.29
N THR A 116 -2.65 14.09 -9.57
CA THR A 116 -3.66 14.02 -10.64
C THR A 116 -4.26 12.62 -10.65
N HIS A 117 -5.58 12.56 -10.80
CA HIS A 117 -6.28 11.29 -10.99
C HIS A 117 -5.74 10.63 -12.28
N LYS A 118 -5.07 9.49 -12.13
CA LYS A 118 -4.64 8.67 -13.24
C LYS A 118 -5.70 7.60 -13.50
N THR A 119 -6.00 7.36 -14.74
CA THR A 119 -6.88 6.24 -15.11
C THR A 119 -6.21 4.91 -14.80
N THR A 120 -6.98 3.86 -14.59
CA THR A 120 -6.45 2.49 -14.37
C THR A 120 -5.50 2.06 -15.50
N GLN A 121 -5.77 2.50 -16.73
CA GLN A 121 -4.90 2.20 -17.87
C GLN A 121 -3.55 2.94 -17.80
N GLU A 122 -3.56 4.18 -17.35
CA GLU A 122 -2.32 4.95 -17.15
C GLU A 122 -1.48 4.36 -16.04
N MET A 123 -2.09 4.00 -14.90
CA MET A 123 -1.41 3.31 -13.80
C MET A 123 -0.81 1.97 -14.24
N LYS A 124 -1.54 1.15 -15.00
CA LYS A 124 -1.03 -0.11 -15.54
C LYS A 124 0.16 0.11 -16.49
N ARG A 125 0.09 1.12 -17.35
CA ARG A 125 1.20 1.44 -18.27
C ARG A 125 2.44 1.92 -17.54
N GLU A 126 2.28 2.73 -16.50
CA GLU A 126 3.40 3.20 -15.66
C GLU A 126 4.04 2.04 -14.91
N ALA A 127 3.23 1.20 -14.24
CA ALA A 127 3.71 0.01 -13.55
C ALA A 127 4.47 -0.93 -14.50
N GLN A 128 3.97 -1.16 -15.72
CA GLN A 128 4.66 -1.97 -16.72
C GLN A 128 6.00 -1.36 -17.17
N ARG A 129 6.09 -0.04 -17.29
CA ARG A 129 7.36 0.64 -17.60
C ARG A 129 8.36 0.49 -16.48
N GLU A 130 7.91 0.69 -15.23
CA GLU A 130 8.75 0.55 -14.04
C GLU A 130 9.28 -0.88 -13.88
N ILE A 131 8.42 -1.88 -14.03
CA ILE A 131 8.82 -3.30 -14.04
C ILE A 131 9.90 -3.55 -15.10
N LYS A 132 9.72 -3.06 -16.32
CA LYS A 132 10.70 -3.23 -17.40
C LYS A 132 12.04 -2.54 -17.11
N GLU A 133 12.02 -1.39 -16.44
CA GLU A 133 13.26 -0.72 -16.00
C GLU A 133 13.97 -1.48 -14.90
N LEU A 134 13.19 -1.97 -13.92
CA LEU A 134 13.72 -2.80 -12.83
C LEU A 134 14.32 -4.11 -13.35
N ASP A 135 13.67 -4.77 -14.30
CA ASP A 135 14.21 -5.99 -14.94
C ASP A 135 15.53 -5.72 -15.66
N LYS A 136 15.63 -4.60 -16.40
CA LYS A 136 16.91 -4.21 -17.02
C LYS A 136 18.00 -3.94 -15.99
N ARG A 137 17.65 -3.25 -14.90
CA ARG A 137 18.60 -2.95 -13.82
C ARG A 137 19.07 -4.22 -13.12
N LYS A 138 18.13 -5.14 -12.88
CA LYS A 138 18.41 -6.45 -12.30
C LYS A 138 19.39 -7.27 -13.17
N GLU A 139 19.19 -7.26 -14.48
CA GLU A 139 20.07 -7.97 -15.41
C GLU A 139 21.47 -7.34 -15.45
N CYS A 140 21.57 -6.01 -15.46
CA CYS A 140 22.85 -5.31 -15.38
C CYS A 140 23.61 -5.67 -14.10
N LEU A 141 22.92 -5.64 -12.95
CA LEU A 141 23.51 -6.01 -11.65
C LEU A 141 23.94 -7.49 -11.60
N ARG A 142 23.19 -8.38 -12.25
CA ARG A 142 23.60 -9.79 -12.38
C ARG A 142 24.91 -9.94 -13.13
N GLN A 143 25.06 -9.24 -14.25
CA GLN A 143 26.29 -9.24 -15.03
C GLN A 143 27.47 -8.66 -14.23
N GLU A 144 27.27 -7.55 -13.53
CA GLU A 144 28.29 -6.98 -12.63
C GLU A 144 28.72 -7.94 -11.53
N VAL A 145 27.76 -8.66 -10.91
CA VAL A 145 28.07 -9.69 -9.90
C VAL A 145 28.84 -10.85 -10.50
N GLU A 146 28.43 -11.35 -11.67
CA GLU A 146 29.10 -12.44 -12.35
C GLU A 146 30.55 -12.07 -12.75
N GLU A 147 30.77 -10.84 -13.22
CA GLU A 147 32.11 -10.30 -13.54
C GLU A 147 32.96 -10.19 -12.25
N MET A 148 32.41 -9.74 -11.12
CA MET A 148 33.11 -9.67 -9.85
C MET A 148 33.43 -11.06 -9.30
N GLU A 149 32.51 -12.02 -9.40
CA GLU A 149 32.73 -13.41 -8.99
C GLU A 149 33.81 -14.08 -9.85
N ALA A 150 33.81 -13.83 -11.15
CA ALA A 150 34.85 -14.33 -12.07
C ALA A 150 36.23 -13.72 -11.77
N ALA A 151 36.30 -12.48 -11.31
CA ALA A 151 37.56 -11.84 -10.91
C ALA A 151 38.07 -12.29 -9.53
N THR A 152 37.20 -12.73 -8.64
CA THR A 152 37.51 -13.11 -7.25
C THR A 152 38.36 -14.40 -7.12
N PRO A 153 38.23 -15.44 -7.96
CA PRO A 153 39.07 -16.62 -7.89
C PRO A 153 40.57 -16.32 -8.02
N SER A 154 40.92 -15.38 -8.91
CA SER A 154 42.32 -14.98 -9.11
C SER A 154 42.92 -14.27 -7.87
N LEU A 155 42.08 -13.47 -7.18
CA LEU A 155 42.49 -12.82 -5.93
C LEU A 155 42.58 -13.80 -4.76
N SER A 156 41.68 -14.76 -4.64
CA SER A 156 41.70 -15.78 -3.58
C SER A 156 42.85 -16.76 -3.75
N GLU A 157 43.21 -17.10 -4.96
CA GLU A 157 44.41 -17.91 -5.27
C GLU A 157 45.71 -17.17 -4.98
N GLY A 158 45.77 -15.90 -5.37
CA GLY A 158 46.91 -15.03 -5.04
C GLY A 158 47.13 -14.87 -3.53
N VAL A 159 46.07 -14.65 -2.80
CA VAL A 159 46.11 -14.52 -1.32
C VAL A 159 46.49 -15.89 -0.68
N ARG A 160 45.97 -17.01 -1.16
CA ARG A 160 46.32 -18.35 -0.68
C ARG A 160 47.79 -18.67 -0.96
N THR A 161 48.30 -18.28 -2.10
CA THR A 161 49.72 -18.50 -2.49
C THR A 161 50.65 -17.66 -1.61
N LEU A 162 50.33 -16.39 -1.38
CA LEU A 162 51.05 -15.49 -0.46
C LEU A 162 50.99 -16.00 1.00
N TRP A 163 49.85 -16.51 1.44
CA TRP A 163 49.68 -17.06 2.79
C TRP A 163 50.50 -18.33 2.99
N LYS A 164 50.52 -19.24 1.99
CA LYS A 164 51.38 -20.46 2.00
C LYS A 164 52.85 -20.08 2.02
N ALA A 165 53.30 -19.22 1.13
CA ALA A 165 54.69 -18.76 1.08
C ALA A 165 55.15 -18.12 2.40
N ARG A 166 54.29 -17.40 3.08
CA ARG A 166 54.60 -16.79 4.38
C ARG A 166 54.69 -17.81 5.52
N ASN A 167 53.88 -18.88 5.47
CA ASN A 167 53.87 -19.90 6.53
C ASN A 167 54.90 -21.05 6.32
N ASP A 168 55.30 -21.31 5.07
CA ASP A 168 56.33 -22.28 4.78
C ASP A 168 57.76 -21.76 5.12
N GLY A 169 57.92 -20.42 5.12
CA GLY A 169 59.17 -19.77 5.53
C GLY A 169 59.43 -19.71 7.05
N SER A 170 58.48 -20.11 7.87
CA SER A 170 58.56 -19.99 9.33
C SER A 170 58.83 -21.31 10.07
N ARG A 171 59.19 -22.41 9.36
CA ARG A 171 59.40 -23.72 9.96
C ARG A 171 60.85 -24.25 9.93
N GLU A 172 61.84 -23.45 9.46
CA GLU A 172 63.23 -23.92 9.35
C GLU A 172 64.19 -23.42 10.43
N ASP A 173 63.74 -22.59 11.41
CA ASP A 173 64.67 -22.04 12.42
C ASP A 173 64.24 -22.29 13.87
N THR A 174 63.97 -23.54 14.27
CA THR A 174 63.99 -23.89 15.72
C THR A 174 64.13 -25.39 15.93
N LEU A 175 65.27 -26.02 15.49
CA LEU A 175 65.71 -27.27 16.03
C LEU A 175 67.24 -27.40 15.77
N GLY A 176 68.00 -26.85 16.68
CA GLY A 176 69.45 -27.03 16.66
C GLY A 176 70.09 -26.37 17.90
N SER A 177 70.61 -27.30 18.72
CA SER A 177 71.54 -27.08 19.81
C SER A 177 70.98 -26.52 21.12
N ASP A 178 70.82 -27.40 22.08
CA ASP A 178 71.68 -27.42 23.27
C ASP A 178 71.49 -28.70 24.04
N LEU A 179 72.52 -29.56 23.88
CA LEU A 179 72.91 -30.61 24.83
C LEU A 179 74.40 -30.54 24.97
N GLU A 180 74.82 -29.86 26.03
CA GLU A 180 75.96 -30.27 26.90
C GLU A 180 75.90 -29.49 28.21
#